data_f4243f7f48704c454b010b4058473924
#
_entry.id   f4243f7f48704c454b010b4058473924
#
_cell.length_a   1.000
_cell.length_b   1.000
_cell.length_c   1.000
_cell.angle_alpha   90.00
_cell.angle_beta   90.00
_cell.angle_gamma   90.00
#
_symmetry.space_group_name_H-M   'P 1'
#
loop_
_entity.id
_entity.type
_entity.pdbx_description
1 polymer ?
#
loop_
_entity_poly.entity_id
_entity_poly.type
_entity_poly.pdbx_seq_one_letter_code
_entity_poly.pdbx_strand_id
1 'polypeptide(L)'
;MYNTIKSFSFCRITLLLLITVIFTYSNGRTQYLLVQKKIPVVEEIVKKISIDEMKQMHSVLVSFENRNTYSDTVSNTRGVGAARRWIYSEFKKMSDASGGRLKVYYDEFEVTLPQAVREFWKGSEKMRIANVVALLPGKTDDYRFIINGHYDSRASGSNDITTPAPGADDDASGTIAVMELARVMCQYEFDHTIMFVANIAEEQGLLGAKNMANMASEQKWEIGGVIANDMISNIIGGEGNISNMVIRVFSPDPPDSKSRHWARYAKYVGESYVPELSLELIFRLDRFGRGGDHSAFVNLGFPGIRFTEKYEHYGRQHGNDTDKIEFMDYEYMTRVTRIQAAILSQAANAPRPVTLNSPSRNRADYSTQLQWTHNTTENDIAGFNVFIRKTDSGYWQEIIDVGMPEKLRQTRTSQDGQQITTESFRVFIPYRSIDDYIFGVAAYDTKGFEGVVATYEERTPTQRR
;
A
#
# COMPACT_ATOMS: atom_id res chain seq x y z
N MET A 1 -15.32 -80.31 -9.59
CA MET A 1 -13.95 -80.03 -9.10
C MET A 1 -13.24 -79.27 -10.20
N TYR A 2 -12.51 -78.23 -9.85
CA TYR A 2 -11.81 -77.25 -10.71
C TYR A 2 -12.71 -76.21 -11.38
N ASN A 3 -12.71 -75.06 -10.78
CA ASN A 3 -12.45 -73.75 -11.38
C ASN A 3 -12.94 -72.64 -10.46
N THR A 4 -12.10 -72.23 -9.54
CA THR A 4 -12.23 -70.94 -8.88
C THR A 4 -10.88 -70.56 -8.28
N ILE A 5 -10.05 -69.83 -9.01
CA ILE A 5 -8.98 -68.92 -8.57
C ILE A 5 -8.36 -68.28 -9.83
N LYS A 6 -8.84 -67.14 -10.25
CA LYS A 6 -8.12 -66.18 -11.08
C LYS A 6 -8.96 -64.90 -11.33
N SER A 7 -9.25 -64.14 -10.29
CA SER A 7 -9.86 -62.78 -10.47
C SER A 7 -9.48 -61.74 -9.43
N PHE A 8 -8.41 -61.96 -8.63
CA PHE A 8 -8.04 -61.01 -7.60
C PHE A 8 -6.73 -60.24 -7.82
N SER A 9 -6.03 -60.44 -8.94
CA SER A 9 -4.73 -59.80 -9.17
C SER A 9 -4.77 -58.58 -10.07
N PHE A 10 -5.86 -58.31 -10.81
CA PHE A 10 -5.92 -57.21 -11.78
C PHE A 10 -6.43 -55.91 -11.17
N CYS A 11 -7.18 -55.95 -10.07
CA CYS A 11 -7.77 -54.76 -9.46
C CYS A 11 -6.78 -53.95 -8.57
N ARG A 12 -5.71 -54.59 -8.06
CA ARG A 12 -4.72 -53.88 -7.22
C ARG A 12 -3.65 -53.12 -8.00
N ILE A 13 -3.34 -53.54 -9.21
CA ILE A 13 -2.33 -52.89 -10.05
C ILE A 13 -2.93 -51.63 -10.71
N THR A 14 -4.19 -51.67 -11.08
CA THR A 14 -4.90 -50.52 -11.69
C THR A 14 -5.15 -49.40 -10.66
N LEU A 15 -5.40 -49.74 -9.38
CA LEU A 15 -5.60 -48.78 -8.33
C LEU A 15 -4.28 -48.10 -7.89
N LEU A 16 -3.16 -48.81 -7.91
CA LEU A 16 -1.84 -48.21 -7.64
C LEU A 16 -1.36 -47.29 -8.79
N LEU A 17 -1.69 -47.60 -10.03
CA LEU A 17 -1.37 -46.72 -11.17
C LEU A 17 -2.24 -45.47 -11.23
N LEU A 18 -3.51 -45.51 -10.78
CA LEU A 18 -4.36 -44.34 -10.67
C LEU A 18 -3.91 -43.38 -9.51
N ILE A 19 -3.44 -43.94 -8.40
CA ILE A 19 -2.92 -43.15 -7.28
C ILE A 19 -1.58 -42.48 -7.67
N THR A 20 -0.74 -43.16 -8.44
CA THR A 20 0.56 -42.60 -8.93
C THR A 20 0.36 -41.51 -9.97
N VAL A 21 -0.68 -41.59 -10.82
CA VAL A 21 -1.00 -40.57 -11.85
C VAL A 21 -1.65 -39.34 -11.20
N ILE A 22 -2.40 -39.49 -10.10
CA ILE A 22 -2.97 -38.34 -9.35
C ILE A 22 -1.87 -37.59 -8.60
N PHE A 23 -0.81 -38.23 -8.14
CA PHE A 23 0.32 -37.57 -7.48
C PHE A 23 1.30 -36.87 -8.44
N THR A 24 1.31 -37.18 -9.71
CA THR A 24 2.20 -36.55 -10.68
C THR A 24 1.60 -35.32 -11.38
N TYR A 25 0.29 -35.04 -11.22
CA TYR A 25 -0.36 -33.88 -11.80
C TYR A 25 -0.56 -32.70 -10.81
N SER A 26 -0.13 -32.83 -9.55
CA SER A 26 -0.19 -31.74 -8.56
C SER A 26 1.12 -30.97 -8.40
N ASN A 27 2.09 -31.12 -9.29
CA ASN A 27 3.27 -30.26 -9.37
C ASN A 27 3.00 -28.96 -10.15
N GLY A 28 1.76 -28.48 -10.14
CA GLY A 28 1.42 -27.12 -10.44
C GLY A 28 1.82 -26.25 -9.27
N ARG A 29 3.02 -25.66 -9.33
CA ARG A 29 3.50 -24.47 -8.58
C ARG A 29 2.70 -24.19 -7.32
N THR A 30 2.97 -24.89 -6.25
CA THR A 30 2.65 -24.43 -4.91
C THR A 30 3.57 -23.21 -4.71
N GLN A 31 3.04 -22.05 -4.96
CA GLN A 31 3.69 -20.81 -4.60
C GLN A 31 3.67 -20.80 -3.09
N TYR A 32 4.81 -21.08 -2.45
CA TYR A 32 4.93 -20.96 -1.00
C TYR A 32 4.67 -19.49 -0.68
N LEU A 33 3.48 -19.20 -0.16
CA LEU A 33 3.20 -17.91 0.43
C LEU A 33 4.09 -17.80 1.66
N LEU A 34 5.01 -16.84 1.62
CA LEU A 34 5.73 -16.46 2.82
C LEU A 34 4.72 -15.85 3.78
N VAL A 35 4.61 -16.41 4.97
CA VAL A 35 3.66 -15.94 5.98
C VAL A 35 4.44 -15.32 7.13
N GLN A 36 4.12 -14.06 7.44
CA GLN A 36 4.68 -13.37 8.58
C GLN A 36 4.07 -13.91 9.89
N LYS A 37 4.86 -13.94 10.96
CA LYS A 37 4.34 -14.21 12.30
C LYS A 37 3.36 -13.10 12.69
N LYS A 38 2.14 -13.49 13.00
CA LYS A 38 1.09 -12.55 13.39
C LYS A 38 1.36 -11.93 14.76
N ILE A 39 1.17 -10.62 14.85
CA ILE A 39 1.33 -9.85 16.09
C ILE A 39 -0.06 -9.55 16.64
N PRO A 40 -0.34 -9.86 17.93
CA PRO A 40 -1.69 -9.78 18.49
C PRO A 40 -2.36 -8.40 18.34
N VAL A 41 -1.63 -7.30 18.55
CA VAL A 41 -2.19 -5.95 18.41
C VAL A 41 -2.58 -5.64 16.96
N VAL A 42 -1.84 -6.13 15.98
CA VAL A 42 -2.19 -5.97 14.55
C VAL A 42 -3.46 -6.77 14.22
N GLU A 43 -3.56 -8.01 14.72
CA GLU A 43 -4.80 -8.80 14.57
C GLU A 43 -6.02 -8.13 15.21
N GLU A 44 -5.82 -7.49 16.37
CA GLU A 44 -6.88 -6.74 17.04
C GLU A 44 -7.34 -5.54 16.20
N ILE A 45 -6.41 -4.74 15.68
CA ILE A 45 -6.70 -3.59 14.80
C ILE A 45 -7.47 -4.05 13.56
N VAL A 46 -7.00 -5.11 12.89
CA VAL A 46 -7.65 -5.69 11.70
C VAL A 46 -9.08 -6.11 11.98
N LYS A 47 -9.35 -6.74 13.14
CA LYS A 47 -10.69 -7.18 13.54
C LYS A 47 -11.65 -6.03 13.86
N LYS A 48 -11.13 -4.85 14.23
CA LYS A 48 -11.96 -3.66 14.56
C LYS A 48 -12.44 -2.88 13.34
N ILE A 49 -11.95 -3.19 12.15
CA ILE A 49 -12.48 -2.64 10.88
C ILE A 49 -13.91 -3.13 10.70
N SER A 50 -14.85 -2.20 10.67
CA SER A 50 -16.29 -2.43 10.73
C SER A 50 -16.98 -2.16 9.40
N ILE A 51 -17.65 -3.18 8.89
CA ILE A 51 -18.47 -3.07 7.67
C ILE A 51 -19.65 -2.07 7.88
N ASP A 52 -20.25 -2.05 9.06
CA ASP A 52 -21.40 -1.20 9.34
C ASP A 52 -21.01 0.27 9.42
N GLU A 53 -19.89 0.61 10.07
CA GLU A 53 -19.34 1.96 10.08
C GLU A 53 -19.00 2.44 8.66
N MET A 54 -18.36 1.59 7.86
CA MET A 54 -18.05 1.91 6.46
C MET A 54 -19.31 2.16 5.64
N LYS A 55 -20.35 1.31 5.76
CA LYS A 55 -21.64 1.51 5.09
C LYS A 55 -22.29 2.82 5.47
N GLN A 56 -22.31 3.14 6.75
CA GLN A 56 -22.91 4.37 7.26
C GLN A 56 -22.18 5.60 6.72
N MET A 57 -20.87 5.66 6.86
CA MET A 57 -20.06 6.78 6.36
C MET A 57 -20.18 6.92 4.84
N HIS A 58 -20.15 5.82 4.11
CA HIS A 58 -20.27 5.79 2.65
C HIS A 58 -21.61 6.38 2.17
N SER A 59 -22.72 5.97 2.80
CA SER A 59 -24.04 6.52 2.48
C SER A 59 -24.11 8.04 2.65
N VAL A 60 -23.46 8.58 3.68
CA VAL A 60 -23.41 10.03 3.91
C VAL A 60 -22.55 10.72 2.84
N LEU A 61 -21.35 10.21 2.54
CA LEU A 61 -20.47 10.84 1.56
C LEU A 61 -21.10 10.89 0.15
N VAL A 62 -21.74 9.80 -0.28
CA VAL A 62 -22.43 9.71 -1.57
C VAL A 62 -23.64 10.62 -1.63
N SER A 63 -24.34 10.87 -0.49
CA SER A 63 -25.51 11.76 -0.42
C SER A 63 -25.22 13.23 -0.76
N PHE A 64 -23.95 13.65 -0.80
CA PHE A 64 -23.57 15.00 -1.25
C PHE A 64 -23.64 15.16 -2.79
N GLU A 65 -24.06 14.13 -3.49
CA GLU A 65 -24.35 14.09 -4.94
C GLU A 65 -23.10 14.39 -5.80
N ASN A 66 -23.04 15.57 -6.40
CA ASN A 66 -21.90 15.97 -7.21
C ASN A 66 -20.82 16.60 -6.32
N ARG A 67 -19.73 15.87 -6.09
CA ARG A 67 -18.57 16.36 -5.32
C ARG A 67 -17.44 16.86 -6.22
N ASN A 68 -17.76 17.27 -7.48
CA ASN A 68 -16.75 17.85 -8.36
C ASN A 68 -15.99 18.96 -7.63
N THR A 69 -14.67 19.01 -7.82
CA THR A 69 -13.77 19.97 -7.17
C THR A 69 -14.26 21.42 -7.27
N TYR A 70 -14.90 21.76 -8.37
CA TYR A 70 -15.41 23.10 -8.64
C TYR A 70 -16.91 23.27 -8.33
N SER A 71 -17.55 22.28 -7.70
CA SER A 71 -18.97 22.34 -7.33
C SER A 71 -19.21 23.23 -6.12
N ASP A 72 -20.44 23.23 -5.60
CA ASP A 72 -20.87 24.09 -4.50
C ASP A 72 -20.01 23.89 -3.23
N THR A 73 -19.46 24.98 -2.71
CA THR A 73 -18.67 25.01 -1.48
C THR A 73 -19.45 25.57 -0.27
N VAL A 74 -20.64 26.12 -0.47
CA VAL A 74 -21.42 26.82 0.57
C VAL A 74 -22.51 25.95 1.17
N SER A 75 -23.21 25.16 0.35
CA SER A 75 -24.24 24.24 0.79
C SER A 75 -23.75 23.30 1.89
N ASN A 76 -24.62 22.99 2.87
CA ASN A 76 -24.32 22.00 3.91
C ASN A 76 -24.80 20.58 3.55
N THR A 77 -25.54 20.41 2.45
CA THR A 77 -26.17 19.15 2.09
C THR A 77 -25.73 18.59 0.74
N ARG A 78 -24.97 19.34 -0.05
CA ARG A 78 -24.50 18.92 -1.39
C ARG A 78 -23.20 19.58 -1.77
N GLY A 79 -22.52 18.99 -2.75
CA GLY A 79 -21.29 19.53 -3.32
C GLY A 79 -20.04 19.27 -2.50
N VAL A 80 -18.90 19.64 -3.09
CA VAL A 80 -17.58 19.36 -2.53
C VAL A 80 -17.36 20.02 -1.18
N GLY A 81 -17.96 21.21 -0.94
CA GLY A 81 -17.83 21.91 0.32
C GLY A 81 -18.55 21.19 1.49
N ALA A 82 -19.73 20.61 1.24
CA ALA A 82 -20.43 19.80 2.23
C ALA A 82 -19.63 18.54 2.57
N ALA A 83 -19.14 17.83 1.57
CA ALA A 83 -18.31 16.63 1.76
C ALA A 83 -17.04 16.94 2.58
N ARG A 84 -16.30 17.98 2.21
CA ARG A 84 -15.09 18.41 2.92
C ARG A 84 -15.35 18.71 4.41
N ARG A 85 -16.39 19.49 4.70
CA ARG A 85 -16.74 19.84 6.08
C ARG A 85 -17.21 18.63 6.89
N TRP A 86 -17.95 17.72 6.26
CA TRP A 86 -18.39 16.49 6.89
C TRP A 86 -17.17 15.59 7.22
N ILE A 87 -16.28 15.32 6.29
CA ILE A 87 -15.06 14.52 6.52
C ILE A 87 -14.25 15.13 7.68
N TYR A 88 -14.06 16.45 7.65
CA TYR A 88 -13.36 17.15 8.74
C TYR A 88 -14.05 16.93 10.09
N SER A 89 -15.38 17.04 10.14
CA SER A 89 -16.15 16.85 11.36
C SER A 89 -16.05 15.43 11.90
N GLU A 90 -16.06 14.42 11.02
CA GLU A 90 -15.88 13.01 11.42
C GLU A 90 -14.47 12.78 11.98
N PHE A 91 -13.43 13.26 11.30
CA PHE A 91 -12.07 13.19 11.85
C PHE A 91 -11.94 13.92 13.19
N LYS A 92 -12.63 15.03 13.39
CA LYS A 92 -12.67 15.73 14.69
C LYS A 92 -13.34 14.89 15.77
N LYS A 93 -14.45 14.22 15.48
CA LYS A 93 -15.07 13.29 16.43
C LYS A 93 -14.12 12.15 16.81
N MET A 94 -13.39 11.60 15.84
CA MET A 94 -12.36 10.57 16.09
C MET A 94 -11.21 11.11 16.94
N SER A 95 -10.79 12.36 16.69
CA SER A 95 -9.81 13.05 17.50
C SER A 95 -10.26 13.17 18.96
N ASP A 96 -11.48 13.64 19.18
CA ASP A 96 -12.05 13.81 20.53
C ASP A 96 -12.17 12.45 21.24
N ALA A 97 -12.64 11.41 20.54
CA ALA A 97 -12.73 10.05 21.06
C ALA A 97 -11.37 9.40 21.40
N SER A 98 -10.29 9.87 20.77
CA SER A 98 -8.91 9.43 21.04
C SER A 98 -8.13 10.33 22.00
N GLY A 99 -8.82 11.24 22.71
CA GLY A 99 -8.18 12.17 23.63
C GLY A 99 -7.34 13.25 22.92
N GLY A 100 -7.68 13.61 21.69
CA GLY A 100 -7.00 14.64 20.90
C GLY A 100 -5.69 14.21 20.27
N ARG A 101 -5.42 12.90 20.22
CA ARG A 101 -4.20 12.38 19.56
C ARG A 101 -4.19 12.63 18.05
N LEU A 102 -5.33 12.47 17.40
CA LEU A 102 -5.46 12.71 15.96
C LEU A 102 -5.48 14.22 15.69
N LYS A 103 -4.50 14.73 14.96
CA LYS A 103 -4.42 16.16 14.60
C LYS A 103 -5.14 16.36 13.26
N VAL A 104 -6.22 17.14 13.26
CA VAL A 104 -7.08 17.34 12.10
C VAL A 104 -6.93 18.75 11.59
N TYR A 105 -6.63 18.90 10.29
CA TYR A 105 -6.44 20.19 9.63
C TYR A 105 -6.79 20.13 8.13
N TYR A 106 -6.96 21.32 7.54
CA TYR A 106 -7.03 21.48 6.09
C TYR A 106 -5.65 21.79 5.54
N ASP A 107 -5.21 21.01 4.55
CA ASP A 107 -4.06 21.34 3.70
C ASP A 107 -4.61 22.16 2.52
N GLU A 108 -4.61 23.49 2.68
CA GLU A 108 -5.24 24.44 1.77
C GLU A 108 -4.26 24.94 0.71
N PHE A 109 -4.73 25.04 -0.54
CA PHE A 109 -3.97 25.61 -1.64
C PHE A 109 -4.90 26.27 -2.68
N GLU A 110 -4.31 27.08 -3.56
CA GLU A 110 -5.04 27.81 -4.59
C GLU A 110 -4.90 27.12 -5.95
N VAL A 111 -6.00 27.04 -6.70
CA VAL A 111 -6.03 26.50 -8.05
C VAL A 111 -6.64 27.51 -9.03
N THR A 112 -6.24 27.45 -10.31
CA THR A 112 -6.84 28.24 -11.38
C THR A 112 -8.11 27.55 -11.85
N LEU A 113 -9.21 28.30 -11.90
CA LEU A 113 -10.49 27.79 -12.39
C LEU A 113 -10.51 27.66 -13.91
N PRO A 114 -10.95 26.52 -14.44
CA PRO A 114 -11.25 26.36 -15.86
C PRO A 114 -12.28 27.41 -16.34
N GLN A 115 -12.16 27.90 -17.57
CA GLN A 115 -13.07 28.87 -18.13
C GLN A 115 -14.54 28.43 -18.04
N ALA A 116 -14.80 27.14 -18.21
CA ALA A 116 -16.15 26.55 -18.21
C ALA A 116 -16.92 26.73 -16.88
N VAL A 117 -16.22 26.90 -15.75
CA VAL A 117 -16.85 27.04 -14.43
C VAL A 117 -16.80 28.47 -13.87
N ARG A 118 -16.15 29.41 -14.53
CA ARG A 118 -15.94 30.79 -14.04
C ARG A 118 -17.24 31.55 -13.86
N GLU A 119 -18.23 31.31 -14.72
CA GLU A 119 -19.54 31.98 -14.60
C GLU A 119 -20.22 31.59 -13.28
N PHE A 120 -20.22 30.33 -12.94
CA PHE A 120 -20.72 29.84 -11.62
C PHE A 120 -20.00 30.55 -10.46
N TRP A 121 -18.71 30.78 -10.58
CA TRP A 121 -17.86 31.46 -9.62
C TRP A 121 -17.78 32.96 -9.80
N LYS A 122 -18.81 33.61 -10.43
CA LYS A 122 -18.96 35.05 -10.61
C LYS A 122 -17.73 35.69 -11.29
N GLY A 123 -17.12 34.99 -12.25
CA GLY A 123 -15.96 35.44 -12.98
C GLY A 123 -14.61 35.26 -12.26
N SER A 124 -14.59 34.63 -11.10
CA SER A 124 -13.33 34.36 -10.38
C SER A 124 -12.40 33.49 -11.25
N GLU A 125 -11.12 33.83 -11.25
CA GLU A 125 -10.10 33.02 -11.95
C GLU A 125 -9.45 31.99 -11.05
N LYS A 126 -9.61 32.11 -9.75
CA LYS A 126 -8.95 31.28 -8.75
C LYS A 126 -9.92 30.82 -7.67
N MET A 127 -9.60 29.67 -7.09
CA MET A 127 -10.36 29.09 -6.01
C MET A 127 -9.42 28.44 -5.00
N ARG A 128 -9.74 28.54 -3.71
CA ARG A 128 -9.05 27.80 -2.65
C ARG A 128 -9.74 26.45 -2.42
N ILE A 129 -8.96 25.40 -2.47
CA ILE A 129 -9.38 24.02 -2.20
C ILE A 129 -8.52 23.43 -1.11
N ALA A 130 -8.89 22.26 -0.55
CA ALA A 130 -8.13 21.66 0.54
C ALA A 130 -8.23 20.13 0.56
N ASN A 131 -7.12 19.47 0.82
CA ASN A 131 -7.14 18.13 1.37
C ASN A 131 -7.63 18.18 2.83
N VAL A 132 -8.29 17.11 3.29
CA VAL A 132 -8.63 16.95 4.71
C VAL A 132 -7.68 15.94 5.31
N VAL A 133 -6.87 16.38 6.28
CA VAL A 133 -5.79 15.58 6.84
C VAL A 133 -6.10 15.25 8.30
N ALA A 134 -5.98 13.97 8.63
CA ALA A 134 -5.97 13.47 9.98
C ALA A 134 -4.59 12.84 10.26
N LEU A 135 -3.73 13.52 10.99
CA LEU A 135 -2.39 13.08 11.32
C LEU A 135 -2.39 12.42 12.70
N LEU A 136 -1.99 11.17 12.78
CA LEU A 136 -1.75 10.43 14.01
C LEU A 136 -0.24 10.44 14.30
N PRO A 137 0.25 11.25 15.25
CA PRO A 137 1.66 11.32 15.56
C PRO A 137 2.19 9.99 16.09
N GLY A 138 3.33 9.57 15.58
CA GLY A 138 4.13 8.51 16.18
C GLY A 138 4.92 9.00 17.40
N LYS A 139 5.66 8.11 18.04
CA LYS A 139 6.61 8.48 19.11
C LYS A 139 7.73 9.36 18.54
N THR A 140 8.08 9.15 17.27
CA THR A 140 8.99 10.00 16.49
C THR A 140 8.22 10.59 15.30
N ASP A 141 8.37 11.88 15.02
CA ASP A 141 7.63 12.57 13.93
C ASP A 141 8.43 12.69 12.63
N ASP A 142 9.58 12.06 12.56
CA ASP A 142 10.53 12.17 11.46
C ASP A 142 10.34 11.11 10.36
N TYR A 143 9.57 10.03 10.61
CA TYR A 143 9.26 8.98 9.63
C TYR A 143 7.76 8.76 9.52
N ARG A 144 7.22 8.74 8.30
CA ARG A 144 5.78 8.82 8.07
C ARG A 144 5.29 7.80 7.07
N PHE A 145 4.05 7.33 7.29
CA PHE A 145 3.26 6.58 6.32
C PHE A 145 2.03 7.39 5.95
N ILE A 146 1.65 7.39 4.68
CA ILE A 146 0.49 8.13 4.17
C ILE A 146 -0.47 7.14 3.53
N ILE A 147 -1.75 7.25 3.87
CA ILE A 147 -2.82 6.59 3.13
C ILE A 147 -3.84 7.62 2.70
N ASN A 148 -4.23 7.57 1.42
CA ASN A 148 -5.17 8.50 0.85
C ASN A 148 -6.24 7.83 -0.03
N GLY A 149 -7.33 8.55 -0.24
CA GLY A 149 -8.37 8.38 -1.23
C GLY A 149 -8.92 9.76 -1.56
N HIS A 150 -9.53 9.95 -2.73
CA HIS A 150 -10.02 11.27 -3.11
C HIS A 150 -11.52 11.43 -2.86
N TYR A 151 -11.91 12.55 -2.27
CA TYR A 151 -13.31 12.79 -1.94
C TYR A 151 -14.08 13.56 -3.02
N ASP A 152 -13.40 14.10 -4.03
CA ASP A 152 -14.06 14.62 -5.21
C ASP A 152 -14.60 13.48 -6.10
N SER A 153 -15.61 13.80 -6.87
CA SER A 153 -16.20 12.92 -7.88
C SER A 153 -16.48 13.71 -9.17
N ARG A 154 -16.71 13.03 -10.26
CA ARG A 154 -17.05 13.69 -11.52
C ARG A 154 -18.13 12.97 -12.29
N ALA A 155 -18.92 13.73 -13.03
CA ALA A 155 -19.75 13.26 -14.12
C ALA A 155 -18.89 12.98 -15.36
N SER A 156 -19.49 12.63 -16.50
CA SER A 156 -18.76 12.40 -17.76
C SER A 156 -17.93 13.59 -18.20
N GLY A 157 -18.37 14.81 -17.91
CA GLY A 157 -17.60 16.03 -18.10
C GLY A 157 -16.78 16.39 -16.86
N SER A 158 -15.45 16.49 -16.96
CA SER A 158 -14.57 16.81 -15.81
C SER A 158 -14.86 18.16 -15.15
N ASN A 159 -15.54 19.08 -15.85
CA ASN A 159 -15.96 20.40 -15.36
C ASN A 159 -17.48 20.50 -15.14
N ASP A 160 -18.20 19.39 -15.19
CA ASP A 160 -19.64 19.36 -14.91
C ASP A 160 -19.87 19.37 -13.40
N ILE A 161 -20.34 20.52 -12.90
CA ILE A 161 -20.56 20.80 -11.49
C ILE A 161 -22.04 20.65 -11.07
N THR A 162 -22.90 20.22 -11.95
CA THR A 162 -24.37 20.23 -11.79
C THR A 162 -25.00 18.86 -11.92
N THR A 163 -24.55 18.05 -12.85
CA THR A 163 -25.08 16.69 -13.06
C THR A 163 -24.75 15.79 -11.87
N PRO A 164 -25.69 15.00 -11.37
CA PRO A 164 -25.41 14.05 -10.30
C PRO A 164 -24.22 13.13 -10.65
N ALA A 165 -23.28 13.06 -9.75
CA ALA A 165 -22.08 12.24 -9.86
C ALA A 165 -21.79 11.65 -8.47
N PRO A 166 -22.53 10.61 -8.05
CA PRO A 166 -22.42 10.08 -6.70
C PRO A 166 -21.04 9.53 -6.37
N GLY A 167 -20.28 9.00 -7.36
CA GLY A 167 -18.91 8.56 -7.20
C GLY A 167 -18.79 7.60 -6.03
N ALA A 168 -19.62 6.54 -6.01
CA ALA A 168 -19.65 5.63 -4.87
C ALA A 168 -18.39 4.76 -4.83
N ASP A 169 -17.96 4.26 -5.99
CA ASP A 169 -16.71 3.53 -6.10
C ASP A 169 -15.53 4.47 -6.35
N ASP A 170 -15.70 5.43 -7.24
CA ASP A 170 -14.69 6.42 -7.68
C ASP A 170 -14.97 7.83 -7.08
N ASP A 171 -14.39 8.23 -5.92
CA ASP A 171 -13.62 7.38 -5.00
C ASP A 171 -14.12 7.58 -3.56
N ALA A 172 -15.47 7.51 -3.38
CA ALA A 172 -15.96 7.44 -2.00
C ALA A 172 -15.47 6.16 -1.31
N SER A 173 -15.27 5.05 -2.06
CA SER A 173 -14.79 3.79 -1.50
C SER A 173 -13.42 3.94 -0.84
N GLY A 174 -12.45 4.54 -1.51
CA GLY A 174 -11.12 4.80 -0.96
C GLY A 174 -11.14 5.83 0.17
N THR A 175 -11.90 6.92 0.02
CA THR A 175 -12.05 7.93 1.06
C THR A 175 -12.61 7.32 2.37
N ILE A 176 -13.63 6.47 2.28
CA ILE A 176 -14.23 5.81 3.45
C ILE A 176 -13.26 4.79 4.09
N ALA A 177 -12.49 4.06 3.30
CA ALA A 177 -11.45 3.20 3.85
C ALA A 177 -10.42 3.98 4.66
N VAL A 178 -9.99 5.15 4.18
CA VAL A 178 -9.08 6.06 4.90
C VAL A 178 -9.71 6.54 6.21
N MET A 179 -11.00 6.92 6.20
CA MET A 179 -11.72 7.36 7.39
C MET A 179 -11.88 6.24 8.42
N GLU A 180 -12.22 5.03 7.98
CA GLU A 180 -12.33 3.86 8.87
C GLU A 180 -11.00 3.48 9.51
N LEU A 181 -9.91 3.52 8.74
CA LEU A 181 -8.56 3.31 9.26
C LEU A 181 -8.22 4.35 10.33
N ALA A 182 -8.51 5.64 10.09
CA ALA A 182 -8.31 6.69 11.09
C ALA A 182 -9.13 6.43 12.35
N ARG A 183 -10.41 6.02 12.22
CA ARG A 183 -11.32 5.71 13.35
C ARG A 183 -10.77 4.62 14.25
N VAL A 184 -10.25 3.55 13.65
CA VAL A 184 -9.74 2.41 14.41
C VAL A 184 -8.34 2.71 14.95
N MET A 185 -7.44 3.18 14.10
CA MET A 185 -6.02 3.28 14.43
C MET A 185 -5.71 4.43 15.41
N CYS A 186 -6.52 5.50 15.47
CA CYS A 186 -6.32 6.58 16.44
C CYS A 186 -6.48 6.14 17.90
N GLN A 187 -6.98 4.94 18.17
CA GLN A 187 -7.06 4.34 19.49
C GLN A 187 -5.75 3.68 19.95
N TYR A 188 -4.76 3.57 19.05
CA TYR A 188 -3.47 2.89 19.30
C TYR A 188 -2.31 3.88 19.18
N GLU A 189 -1.19 3.50 19.78
CA GLU A 189 0.09 4.21 19.66
C GLU A 189 0.99 3.50 18.66
N PHE A 190 1.72 4.28 17.87
CA PHE A 190 2.67 3.81 16.86
C PHE A 190 4.02 4.47 17.07
N ASP A 191 5.08 3.82 16.59
CA ASP A 191 6.42 4.38 16.65
C ASP A 191 6.63 5.46 15.59
N HIS A 192 5.99 5.32 14.42
CA HIS A 192 6.05 6.27 13.30
C HIS A 192 4.70 6.92 13.04
N THR A 193 4.74 8.13 12.48
CA THR A 193 3.54 8.93 12.17
C THR A 193 2.73 8.31 11.03
N ILE A 194 1.41 8.31 11.17
CA ILE A 194 0.48 7.92 10.10
C ILE A 194 -0.38 9.12 9.70
N MET A 195 -0.49 9.38 8.40
CA MET A 195 -1.35 10.43 7.85
C MET A 195 -2.48 9.80 7.05
N PHE A 196 -3.71 10.06 7.47
CA PHE A 196 -4.94 9.69 6.79
C PHE A 196 -5.43 10.91 6.01
N VAL A 197 -5.50 10.81 4.69
CA VAL A 197 -5.72 11.98 3.83
C VAL A 197 -6.89 11.73 2.90
N ALA A 198 -7.93 12.55 3.00
CA ALA A 198 -8.93 12.69 1.95
C ALA A 198 -8.47 13.78 0.97
N ASN A 199 -7.99 13.36 -0.19
CA ASN A 199 -7.46 14.25 -1.22
C ASN A 199 -8.61 14.94 -1.97
N ILE A 200 -8.30 16.11 -2.55
CA ILE A 200 -9.17 16.87 -3.45
C ILE A 200 -8.55 16.94 -4.84
N ALA A 201 -9.39 17.03 -5.86
CA ALA A 201 -9.00 17.30 -7.23
C ALA A 201 -8.05 16.25 -7.84
N GLU A 202 -8.31 14.97 -7.54
CA GLU A 202 -7.73 13.86 -8.28
C GLU A 202 -8.17 13.94 -9.73
N GLU A 203 -9.47 14.09 -9.96
CA GLU A 203 -10.15 14.14 -11.25
C GLU A 203 -9.78 15.36 -12.10
N GLN A 204 -9.21 16.36 -11.49
CA GLN A 204 -8.67 17.56 -12.17
C GLN A 204 -7.15 17.53 -12.30
N GLY A 205 -6.55 16.34 -12.18
CA GLY A 205 -5.13 16.09 -12.43
C GLY A 205 -4.29 15.98 -11.19
N LEU A 206 -4.78 15.29 -10.15
CA LEU A 206 -4.05 14.94 -8.92
C LEU A 206 -3.59 16.17 -8.13
N LEU A 207 -4.37 17.27 -8.13
CA LEU A 207 -3.87 18.54 -7.59
C LEU A 207 -3.63 18.48 -6.08
N GLY A 208 -4.50 17.80 -5.33
CA GLY A 208 -4.34 17.61 -3.90
C GLY A 208 -3.13 16.77 -3.53
N ALA A 209 -2.95 15.64 -4.21
CA ALA A 209 -1.79 14.78 -4.01
C ALA A 209 -0.48 15.46 -4.41
N LYS A 210 -0.47 16.21 -5.53
CA LYS A 210 0.69 17.00 -5.95
C LYS A 210 1.05 18.08 -4.94
N ASN A 211 0.06 18.79 -4.37
CA ASN A 211 0.31 19.77 -3.32
C ASN A 211 1.01 19.14 -2.12
N MET A 212 0.48 18.03 -1.62
CA MET A 212 1.06 17.32 -0.47
C MET A 212 2.44 16.74 -0.78
N ALA A 213 2.64 16.12 -1.95
CA ALA A 213 3.93 15.58 -2.36
C ALA A 213 5.01 16.67 -2.51
N ASN A 214 4.66 17.84 -3.05
CA ASN A 214 5.57 18.99 -3.13
C ASN A 214 5.93 19.49 -1.73
N MET A 215 4.95 19.67 -0.83
CA MET A 215 5.19 20.05 0.56
C MET A 215 6.10 19.04 1.26
N ALA A 216 5.87 17.75 1.07
CA ALA A 216 6.72 16.69 1.63
C ALA A 216 8.17 16.80 1.13
N SER A 217 8.37 17.09 -0.16
CA SER A 217 9.68 17.28 -0.76
C SER A 217 10.39 18.54 -0.24
N GLU A 218 9.68 19.68 -0.19
CA GLU A 218 10.20 20.96 0.31
C GLU A 218 10.59 20.88 1.79
N GLN A 219 9.76 20.21 2.61
CA GLN A 219 10.01 20.03 4.04
C GLN A 219 10.90 18.81 4.34
N LYS A 220 11.37 18.10 3.32
CA LYS A 220 12.26 16.93 3.44
C LYS A 220 11.69 15.83 4.35
N TRP A 221 10.41 15.53 4.19
CA TRP A 221 9.80 14.45 4.96
C TRP A 221 10.43 13.10 4.59
N GLU A 222 10.69 12.28 5.59
CA GLU A 222 11.01 10.88 5.39
C GLU A 222 9.71 10.07 5.33
N ILE A 223 9.37 9.58 4.12
CA ILE A 223 8.15 8.80 3.88
C ILE A 223 8.54 7.35 3.66
N GLY A 224 8.04 6.46 4.52
CA GLY A 224 8.23 5.02 4.45
C GLY A 224 7.36 4.35 3.41
N GLY A 225 6.17 4.89 3.16
CA GLY A 225 5.25 4.38 2.16
C GLY A 225 4.00 5.24 2.01
N VAL A 226 3.51 5.32 0.77
CA VAL A 226 2.22 5.93 0.42
C VAL A 226 1.32 4.85 -0.15
N ILE A 227 0.09 4.77 0.34
CA ILE A 227 -0.99 3.94 -0.22
C ILE A 227 -2.05 4.90 -0.76
N ALA A 228 -2.33 4.83 -2.05
CA ALA A 228 -3.47 5.50 -2.66
C ALA A 228 -4.56 4.46 -2.95
N ASN A 229 -5.73 4.72 -2.43
CA ASN A 229 -6.95 3.99 -2.78
C ASN A 229 -7.65 4.73 -3.92
N ASP A 230 -8.17 3.96 -4.85
CA ASP A 230 -9.00 4.53 -5.90
C ASP A 230 -9.75 3.38 -6.57
N MET A 231 -11.06 3.29 -6.31
CA MET A 231 -11.98 2.21 -6.66
C MET A 231 -11.61 0.87 -6.00
N ILE A 232 -12.13 0.63 -4.81
CA ILE A 232 -11.81 -0.57 -4.01
C ILE A 232 -13.07 -1.33 -3.52
N SER A 233 -14.24 -1.08 -4.11
CA SER A 233 -15.47 -1.70 -3.62
C SER A 233 -16.31 -2.40 -4.68
N ASN A 234 -16.08 -2.22 -5.97
CA ASN A 234 -16.78 -2.95 -7.01
C ASN A 234 -16.08 -4.28 -7.33
N ILE A 235 -16.88 -5.33 -7.54
CA ILE A 235 -16.36 -6.68 -7.84
C ILE A 235 -16.75 -7.18 -9.24
N ILE A 236 -17.56 -6.42 -9.98
CA ILE A 236 -18.12 -6.82 -11.28
C ILE A 236 -17.57 -5.89 -12.37
N GLY A 237 -16.75 -6.43 -13.25
CA GLY A 237 -16.25 -5.70 -14.43
C GLY A 237 -17.32 -5.45 -15.50
N GLY A 238 -17.01 -4.56 -16.44
CA GLY A 238 -17.94 -4.19 -17.53
C GLY A 238 -18.38 -5.34 -18.44
N GLU A 239 -17.61 -6.43 -18.49
CA GLU A 239 -17.93 -7.65 -19.23
C GLU A 239 -18.65 -8.72 -18.37
N GLY A 240 -19.03 -8.38 -17.13
CA GLY A 240 -19.67 -9.30 -16.19
C GLY A 240 -18.70 -10.23 -15.46
N ASN A 241 -17.39 -10.07 -15.62
CA ASN A 241 -16.39 -10.81 -14.85
C ASN A 241 -16.49 -10.43 -13.37
N ILE A 242 -16.49 -11.41 -12.48
CA ILE A 242 -16.57 -11.21 -11.03
C ILE A 242 -15.21 -11.55 -10.38
N SER A 243 -14.73 -10.67 -9.50
CA SER A 243 -13.57 -10.95 -8.67
C SER A 243 -13.70 -10.22 -7.33
N ASN A 244 -13.93 -10.99 -6.28
CA ASN A 244 -13.98 -10.51 -4.89
C ASN A 244 -12.84 -11.06 -4.01
N MET A 245 -11.87 -11.76 -4.62
CA MET A 245 -10.74 -12.40 -3.92
C MET A 245 -9.38 -11.82 -4.33
N VAL A 246 -9.37 -10.78 -5.16
CA VAL A 246 -8.14 -10.18 -5.69
C VAL A 246 -8.28 -8.67 -5.71
N ILE A 247 -7.25 -7.99 -5.21
CA ILE A 247 -7.03 -6.54 -5.37
C ILE A 247 -5.75 -6.32 -6.14
N ARG A 248 -5.73 -5.40 -7.12
CA ARG A 248 -4.51 -5.01 -7.83
C ARG A 248 -3.74 -3.98 -7.05
N VAL A 249 -2.41 -4.12 -7.03
CA VAL A 249 -1.49 -3.17 -6.43
C VAL A 249 -0.46 -2.73 -7.47
N PHE A 250 -0.58 -1.50 -7.94
CA PHE A 250 0.34 -0.92 -8.91
C PHE A 250 1.59 -0.36 -8.23
N SER A 251 2.75 -0.58 -8.85
CA SER A 251 4.03 -0.02 -8.42
C SER A 251 4.95 0.22 -9.62
N PRO A 252 5.61 1.40 -9.71
CA PRO A 252 6.40 1.79 -10.88
C PRO A 252 7.74 1.07 -11.03
N ASP A 253 8.34 1.22 -12.20
CA ASP A 253 9.74 0.89 -12.46
C ASP A 253 10.70 1.82 -11.69
N PRO A 254 11.95 1.38 -11.50
CA PRO A 254 12.59 0.13 -11.92
C PRO A 254 12.23 -1.07 -11.05
N PRO A 255 12.64 -2.32 -11.43
CA PRO A 255 12.26 -3.58 -10.78
C PRO A 255 12.47 -3.62 -9.26
N ASP A 256 13.45 -2.90 -8.74
CA ASP A 256 13.77 -2.81 -7.32
C ASP A 256 13.68 -1.36 -6.79
N SER A 257 12.68 -0.61 -7.30
CA SER A 257 12.32 0.69 -6.75
C SER A 257 11.75 0.58 -5.34
N LYS A 258 11.87 1.65 -4.55
CA LYS A 258 11.26 1.74 -3.21
C LYS A 258 9.75 1.42 -3.24
N SER A 259 9.04 1.84 -4.29
CA SER A 259 7.62 1.52 -4.48
C SER A 259 7.36 0.03 -4.67
N ARG A 260 8.22 -0.68 -5.42
CA ARG A 260 8.10 -2.14 -5.58
C ARG A 260 8.42 -2.91 -4.31
N HIS A 261 9.37 -2.43 -3.50
CA HIS A 261 9.61 -3.00 -2.19
C HIS A 261 8.42 -2.79 -1.26
N TRP A 262 7.81 -1.61 -1.30
CA TRP A 262 6.58 -1.31 -0.57
C TRP A 262 5.41 -2.20 -1.03
N ALA A 263 5.24 -2.43 -2.33
CA ALA A 263 4.22 -3.34 -2.87
C ALA A 263 4.45 -4.80 -2.45
N ARG A 264 5.71 -5.29 -2.48
CA ARG A 264 6.05 -6.64 -2.01
C ARG A 264 5.80 -6.80 -0.50
N TYR A 265 6.15 -5.77 0.27
CA TYR A 265 5.88 -5.72 1.70
C TYR A 265 4.37 -5.74 1.96
N ALA A 266 3.60 -4.93 1.24
CA ALA A 266 2.14 -4.91 1.34
C ALA A 266 1.53 -6.28 1.07
N LYS A 267 2.00 -7.00 0.06
CA LYS A 267 1.57 -8.37 -0.23
C LYS A 267 1.93 -9.33 0.90
N TYR A 268 3.19 -9.33 1.32
CA TYR A 268 3.69 -10.23 2.36
C TYR A 268 2.93 -10.06 3.70
N VAL A 269 2.80 -8.82 4.16
CA VAL A 269 2.07 -8.52 5.39
C VAL A 269 0.57 -8.72 5.20
N GLY A 270 -0.02 -8.12 4.18
CA GLY A 270 -1.46 -8.10 3.97
C GLY A 270 -2.07 -9.50 3.86
N GLU A 271 -1.49 -10.37 3.03
CA GLU A 271 -1.96 -11.75 2.86
C GLU A 271 -1.69 -12.64 4.09
N SER A 272 -0.73 -12.27 4.95
CA SER A 272 -0.52 -12.96 6.23
C SER A 272 -1.67 -12.74 7.22
N TYR A 273 -2.26 -11.55 7.23
CA TYR A 273 -3.35 -11.21 8.15
C TYR A 273 -4.75 -11.44 7.56
N VAL A 274 -4.91 -11.30 6.24
CA VAL A 274 -6.19 -11.45 5.51
C VAL A 274 -5.97 -12.40 4.32
N PRO A 275 -5.78 -13.70 4.57
CA PRO A 275 -5.42 -14.67 3.53
C PRO A 275 -6.53 -14.93 2.50
N GLU A 276 -7.75 -14.48 2.77
CA GLU A 276 -8.89 -14.58 1.86
C GLU A 276 -8.92 -13.50 0.76
N LEU A 277 -7.96 -12.57 0.75
CA LEU A 277 -7.82 -11.58 -0.32
C LEU A 277 -6.37 -11.52 -0.82
N SER A 278 -6.16 -11.81 -2.09
CA SER A 278 -4.83 -11.80 -2.71
C SER A 278 -4.49 -10.43 -3.31
N LEU A 279 -3.26 -9.97 -3.09
CA LEU A 279 -2.71 -8.77 -3.72
C LEU A 279 -2.00 -9.16 -5.02
N GLU A 280 -2.58 -8.79 -6.15
CA GLU A 280 -1.95 -8.96 -7.46
C GLU A 280 -1.04 -7.76 -7.74
N LEU A 281 0.28 -7.98 -7.68
CA LEU A 281 1.25 -6.93 -7.93
C LEU A 281 1.36 -6.64 -9.42
N ILE A 282 1.07 -5.39 -9.81
CA ILE A 282 1.18 -4.90 -11.18
C ILE A 282 2.41 -4.01 -11.27
N PHE A 283 3.44 -4.49 -11.95
CA PHE A 283 4.74 -3.82 -12.04
C PHE A 283 4.76 -2.74 -13.13
N ARG A 284 3.95 -1.73 -12.96
CA ARG A 284 3.90 -0.49 -13.75
C ARG A 284 3.29 0.62 -12.89
N LEU A 285 3.53 1.87 -13.26
CA LEU A 285 3.05 3.02 -12.49
C LEU A 285 1.54 2.98 -12.30
N ASP A 286 0.78 2.81 -13.40
CA ASP A 286 -0.68 2.74 -13.39
C ASP A 286 -1.17 2.11 -14.70
N ARG A 287 -2.48 2.15 -14.95
CA ARG A 287 -3.12 1.79 -16.23
C ARG A 287 -2.55 2.65 -17.35
N PHE A 288 -2.63 2.14 -18.59
CA PHE A 288 -2.04 2.83 -19.74
C PHE A 288 -2.67 4.23 -19.94
N GLY A 289 -1.83 5.27 -19.97
CA GLY A 289 -2.26 6.66 -20.16
C GLY A 289 -3.08 7.26 -19.01
N ARG A 290 -3.10 6.59 -17.84
CA ARG A 290 -3.80 7.05 -16.64
C ARG A 290 -2.81 7.16 -15.46
N GLY A 291 -3.26 7.73 -14.37
CA GLY A 291 -2.51 7.88 -13.14
C GLY A 291 -3.44 7.73 -11.94
N GLY A 292 -2.95 8.02 -10.76
CA GLY A 292 -3.65 8.11 -9.50
C GLY A 292 -2.77 8.86 -8.50
N ASP A 293 -3.29 9.17 -7.33
CA ASP A 293 -2.64 10.04 -6.33
C ASP A 293 -1.24 9.57 -5.90
N HIS A 294 -0.97 8.25 -5.90
CA HIS A 294 0.37 7.71 -5.62
C HIS A 294 1.43 8.23 -6.60
N SER A 295 1.06 8.50 -7.86
CA SER A 295 2.02 8.94 -8.88
C SER A 295 2.60 10.33 -8.61
N ALA A 296 1.87 11.19 -7.90
CA ALA A 296 2.39 12.48 -7.45
C ALA A 296 3.61 12.32 -6.51
N PHE A 297 3.53 11.38 -5.60
CA PHE A 297 4.63 11.05 -4.67
C PHE A 297 5.78 10.32 -5.36
N VAL A 298 5.46 9.34 -6.21
CA VAL A 298 6.46 8.57 -6.97
C VAL A 298 7.32 9.47 -7.85
N ASN A 299 6.72 10.47 -8.51
CA ASN A 299 7.43 11.42 -9.36
C ASN A 299 8.46 12.28 -8.60
N LEU A 300 8.34 12.37 -7.28
CA LEU A 300 9.30 13.04 -6.39
C LEU A 300 10.21 12.06 -5.62
N GLY A 301 10.19 10.78 -6.00
CA GLY A 301 11.07 9.75 -5.45
C GLY A 301 10.60 9.11 -4.14
N PHE A 302 9.36 9.37 -3.71
CA PHE A 302 8.75 8.71 -2.56
C PHE A 302 8.19 7.32 -2.94
N PRO A 303 8.20 6.35 -2.01
CA PRO A 303 7.57 5.04 -2.25
C PRO A 303 6.05 5.16 -2.27
N GLY A 304 5.44 4.96 -3.43
CA GLY A 304 3.99 5.04 -3.61
C GLY A 304 3.43 3.83 -4.35
N ILE A 305 2.28 3.33 -3.89
CA ILE A 305 1.51 2.25 -4.53
C ILE A 305 0.03 2.62 -4.59
N ARG A 306 -0.68 2.06 -5.58
CA ARG A 306 -2.12 2.22 -5.72
C ARG A 306 -2.83 0.89 -5.55
N PHE A 307 -3.85 0.88 -4.71
CA PHE A 307 -4.84 -0.19 -4.60
C PHE A 307 -6.03 0.12 -5.49
N THR A 308 -6.46 -0.86 -6.31
CA THR A 308 -7.66 -0.76 -7.13
C THR A 308 -8.24 -2.14 -7.41
N GLU A 309 -9.52 -2.23 -7.59
CA GLU A 309 -10.25 -3.47 -7.87
C GLU A 309 -9.71 -4.25 -9.07
N LYS A 310 -10.01 -5.55 -9.13
CA LYS A 310 -9.49 -6.42 -10.19
C LYS A 310 -10.03 -6.07 -11.57
N TYR A 311 -11.32 -5.79 -11.67
CA TYR A 311 -12.01 -5.46 -12.91
C TYR A 311 -12.81 -4.17 -12.75
N GLU A 312 -12.39 -3.14 -13.46
CA GLU A 312 -13.09 -1.86 -13.48
C GLU A 312 -14.35 -1.95 -14.35
N HIS A 313 -15.39 -1.24 -13.97
CA HIS A 313 -16.61 -1.15 -14.74
C HIS A 313 -16.72 0.21 -15.44
N TYR A 314 -16.04 0.38 -16.58
CA TYR A 314 -15.95 1.65 -17.32
C TYR A 314 -17.31 2.29 -17.66
N GLY A 315 -18.39 1.51 -17.76
CA GLY A 315 -19.73 2.04 -18.00
C GLY A 315 -20.39 2.68 -16.76
N ARG A 316 -19.81 2.49 -15.56
CA ARG A 316 -20.29 3.11 -14.31
C ARG A 316 -19.43 4.27 -13.89
N GLN A 317 -18.10 4.11 -13.99
CA GLN A 317 -17.12 5.15 -13.64
C GLN A 317 -17.38 6.41 -14.49
N HIS A 318 -17.27 7.57 -13.86
CA HIS A 318 -17.40 8.87 -14.53
C HIS A 318 -18.68 9.01 -15.37
N GLY A 319 -19.67 8.17 -15.13
CA GLY A 319 -20.97 8.26 -15.77
C GLY A 319 -21.88 9.22 -15.01
N ASN A 320 -22.80 9.82 -15.71
CA ASN A 320 -23.81 10.65 -15.09
C ASN A 320 -24.76 9.78 -14.27
N ASP A 321 -24.72 9.91 -12.94
CA ASP A 321 -25.55 9.16 -11.99
C ASP A 321 -25.49 7.63 -12.17
N THR A 322 -24.31 7.09 -12.48
CA THR A 322 -24.14 5.64 -12.74
C THR A 322 -23.24 4.93 -11.73
N ASP A 323 -22.34 5.64 -11.06
CA ASP A 323 -21.50 5.08 -9.99
C ASP A 323 -22.22 5.19 -8.65
N LYS A 324 -23.02 4.15 -8.34
CA LYS A 324 -23.97 4.15 -7.22
C LYS A 324 -23.64 3.14 -6.14
N ILE A 325 -24.06 3.45 -4.93
CA ILE A 325 -23.86 2.66 -3.72
C ILE A 325 -24.42 1.23 -3.81
N GLU A 326 -25.43 1.00 -4.62
CA GLU A 326 -26.07 -0.31 -4.81
C GLU A 326 -25.16 -1.34 -5.53
N PHE A 327 -24.08 -0.88 -6.14
CA PHE A 327 -23.09 -1.73 -6.83
C PHE A 327 -21.89 -2.07 -5.96
N MET A 328 -21.84 -1.57 -4.74
CA MET A 328 -20.71 -1.74 -3.84
C MET A 328 -20.75 -3.09 -3.10
N ASP A 329 -19.63 -3.80 -3.07
CA ASP A 329 -19.42 -4.99 -2.23
C ASP A 329 -18.65 -4.60 -0.97
N TYR A 330 -19.37 -4.41 0.12
CA TYR A 330 -18.78 -3.98 1.39
C TYR A 330 -17.96 -5.08 2.07
N GLU A 331 -18.21 -6.35 1.80
CA GLU A 331 -17.35 -7.43 2.30
C GLU A 331 -15.98 -7.38 1.65
N TYR A 332 -15.94 -7.14 0.34
CA TYR A 332 -14.71 -6.94 -0.41
C TYR A 332 -13.98 -5.68 0.07
N MET A 333 -14.63 -4.54 0.12
CA MET A 333 -14.09 -3.27 0.60
C MET A 333 -13.52 -3.40 2.02
N THR A 334 -14.23 -4.11 2.92
CA THR A 334 -13.80 -4.36 4.29
C THR A 334 -12.52 -5.21 4.32
N ARG A 335 -12.40 -6.25 3.48
CA ARG A 335 -11.16 -7.05 3.38
C ARG A 335 -9.98 -6.22 2.89
N VAL A 336 -10.19 -5.35 1.89
CA VAL A 336 -9.16 -4.42 1.41
C VAL A 336 -8.70 -3.50 2.55
N THR A 337 -9.64 -2.89 3.27
CA THR A 337 -9.33 -1.99 4.40
C THR A 337 -8.60 -2.73 5.53
N ARG A 338 -8.98 -3.97 5.82
CA ARG A 338 -8.28 -4.83 6.80
C ARG A 338 -6.83 -5.12 6.41
N ILE A 339 -6.57 -5.39 5.13
CA ILE A 339 -5.20 -5.55 4.61
C ILE A 339 -4.39 -4.27 4.85
N GLN A 340 -4.95 -3.11 4.56
CA GLN A 340 -4.30 -1.82 4.76
C GLN A 340 -4.06 -1.53 6.24
N ALA A 341 -5.00 -1.89 7.11
CA ALA A 341 -4.82 -1.82 8.55
C ALA A 341 -3.63 -2.66 9.03
N ALA A 342 -3.48 -3.89 8.50
CA ALA A 342 -2.35 -4.75 8.82
C ALA A 342 -1.02 -4.14 8.33
N ILE A 343 -0.97 -3.69 7.08
CA ILE A 343 0.22 -3.09 6.47
C ILE A 343 0.69 -1.87 7.26
N LEU A 344 -0.22 -0.92 7.52
CA LEU A 344 0.12 0.31 8.24
C LEU A 344 0.48 0.04 9.71
N SER A 345 -0.26 -0.84 10.39
CA SER A 345 0.04 -1.19 11.79
C SER A 345 1.40 -1.85 11.95
N GLN A 346 1.74 -2.74 11.02
CA GLN A 346 3.04 -3.40 11.00
C GLN A 346 4.14 -2.40 10.68
N ALA A 347 4.02 -1.65 9.59
CA ALA A 347 5.04 -0.73 9.12
C ALA A 347 5.29 0.45 10.08
N ALA A 348 4.23 0.98 10.70
CA ALA A 348 4.35 2.12 11.61
C ALA A 348 4.93 1.77 12.99
N ASN A 349 5.09 0.49 13.31
CA ASN A 349 5.78 0.04 14.52
C ASN A 349 7.12 -0.65 14.23
N ALA A 350 7.44 -0.89 12.96
CA ALA A 350 8.60 -1.65 12.56
C ALA A 350 9.86 -0.79 12.45
N PRO A 351 11.06 -1.39 12.61
CA PRO A 351 12.31 -0.70 12.34
C PRO A 351 12.38 -0.16 10.92
N ARG A 352 13.09 0.96 10.75
CA ARG A 352 13.33 1.56 9.43
C ARG A 352 14.13 0.62 8.53
N PRO A 353 14.01 0.76 7.20
CA PRO A 353 14.79 -0.04 6.27
C PRO A 353 16.31 0.14 6.47
N VAL A 354 17.04 -0.96 6.33
CA VAL A 354 18.51 -0.93 6.33
C VAL A 354 19.06 -0.29 5.05
N THR A 355 20.32 0.11 5.08
CA THR A 355 21.07 0.45 3.87
C THR A 355 21.91 -0.75 3.47
N LEU A 356 21.50 -1.49 2.44
CA LEU A 356 22.17 -2.68 1.96
C LEU A 356 23.21 -2.29 0.90
N ASN A 357 24.47 -2.67 1.14
CA ASN A 357 25.55 -2.50 0.16
C ASN A 357 25.38 -3.49 -0.99
N SER A 358 25.97 -3.19 -2.15
CA SER A 358 26.02 -4.15 -3.26
C SER A 358 26.61 -5.48 -2.77
N PRO A 359 25.94 -6.61 -2.96
CA PRO A 359 26.42 -7.92 -2.55
C PRO A 359 27.73 -8.29 -3.23
N SER A 360 28.53 -9.14 -2.59
CA SER A 360 29.73 -9.69 -3.19
C SER A 360 29.62 -11.21 -3.32
N ARG A 361 30.07 -11.71 -4.48
CA ARG A 361 30.07 -13.13 -4.81
C ARG A 361 31.33 -13.81 -4.34
N ASN A 362 31.21 -14.96 -3.67
CA ASN A 362 32.31 -15.89 -3.50
C ASN A 362 32.29 -16.91 -4.66
N ARG A 363 33.33 -16.88 -5.48
CA ARG A 363 33.42 -17.76 -6.67
C ARG A 363 33.70 -19.23 -6.33
N ALA A 364 34.20 -19.50 -5.12
CA ALA A 364 34.63 -20.85 -4.76
C ALA A 364 33.44 -21.78 -4.39
N ASP A 365 32.36 -21.21 -3.81
CA ASP A 365 31.24 -21.99 -3.24
C ASP A 365 29.86 -21.47 -3.58
N TYR A 366 29.77 -20.56 -4.59
CA TYR A 366 28.50 -19.94 -5.01
C TYR A 366 27.75 -19.22 -3.88
N SER A 367 28.43 -18.84 -2.79
CA SER A 367 27.84 -18.05 -1.71
C SER A 367 27.82 -16.56 -2.04
N THR A 368 26.90 -15.85 -1.40
CA THR A 368 26.81 -14.38 -1.48
C THR A 368 27.07 -13.79 -0.10
N GLN A 369 27.98 -12.83 -0.04
CA GLN A 369 28.17 -12.00 1.15
C GLN A 369 27.27 -10.77 1.05
N LEU A 370 26.47 -10.56 2.09
CA LEU A 370 25.66 -9.36 2.30
C LEU A 370 26.29 -8.52 3.41
N GLN A 371 26.25 -7.20 3.24
CA GLN A 371 26.68 -6.25 4.26
C GLN A 371 25.77 -5.04 4.24
N TRP A 372 25.30 -4.62 5.42
CA TRP A 372 24.38 -3.48 5.55
C TRP A 372 24.67 -2.65 6.79
N THR A 373 24.18 -1.41 6.77
CA THR A 373 24.12 -0.54 7.94
C THR A 373 22.67 -0.35 8.35
N HIS A 374 22.46 -0.15 9.64
CA HIS A 374 21.15 0.21 10.19
C HIS A 374 21.30 1.52 10.96
N ASN A 375 20.25 2.34 10.95
CA ASN A 375 20.22 3.56 11.75
C ASN A 375 20.17 3.19 13.24
N THR A 376 21.19 3.57 13.99
CA THR A 376 21.43 3.13 15.37
C THR A 376 20.57 3.84 16.42
N THR A 377 19.65 4.72 16.03
CA THR A 377 18.73 5.39 16.99
C THR A 377 17.63 4.46 17.51
N GLU A 378 17.39 3.33 16.85
CA GLU A 378 16.44 2.31 17.27
C GLU A 378 17.16 1.28 18.15
N ASN A 379 16.81 1.25 19.42
CA ASN A 379 17.51 0.45 20.45
C ASN A 379 16.90 -0.93 20.71
N ASP A 380 15.81 -1.27 20.04
CA ASP A 380 15.02 -2.49 20.27
C ASP A 380 15.12 -3.52 19.13
N ILE A 381 16.07 -3.35 18.20
CA ILE A 381 16.34 -4.33 17.14
C ILE A 381 16.72 -5.68 17.75
N ALA A 382 15.95 -6.73 17.43
CA ALA A 382 16.18 -8.09 17.87
C ALA A 382 16.97 -8.92 16.84
N GLY A 383 16.91 -8.56 15.56
CA GLY A 383 17.59 -9.29 14.50
C GLY A 383 17.27 -8.81 13.11
N PHE A 384 17.73 -9.60 12.14
CA PHE A 384 17.52 -9.33 10.72
C PHE A 384 17.06 -10.58 10.00
N ASN A 385 16.17 -10.39 9.02
CA ASN A 385 15.77 -11.40 8.06
C ASN A 385 16.36 -11.10 6.69
N VAL A 386 16.91 -12.12 6.03
CA VAL A 386 17.36 -12.07 4.64
C VAL A 386 16.26 -12.64 3.77
N PHE A 387 15.76 -11.83 2.86
CA PHE A 387 14.75 -12.19 1.86
C PHE A 387 15.43 -12.55 0.54
N ILE A 388 15.00 -13.65 -0.08
CA ILE A 388 15.61 -14.15 -1.30
C ILE A 388 14.52 -14.40 -2.35
N ARG A 389 14.77 -13.98 -3.57
CA ARG A 389 13.98 -14.32 -4.74
C ARG A 389 14.86 -14.61 -5.95
N LYS A 390 14.40 -15.44 -6.87
CA LYS A 390 15.04 -15.58 -8.17
C LYS A 390 14.94 -14.27 -8.97
N THR A 391 15.86 -14.04 -9.87
CA THR A 391 15.90 -12.83 -10.71
C THR A 391 14.67 -12.68 -11.60
N ASP A 392 14.01 -13.79 -11.96
CA ASP A 392 12.77 -13.83 -12.75
C ASP A 392 11.48 -13.80 -11.91
N SER A 393 11.58 -13.77 -10.56
CA SER A 393 10.43 -13.73 -9.67
C SER A 393 10.08 -12.30 -9.25
N GLY A 394 8.81 -11.97 -9.33
CA GLY A 394 8.27 -10.71 -8.80
C GLY A 394 8.12 -10.69 -7.27
N TYR A 395 8.19 -11.85 -6.60
CA TYR A 395 7.86 -12.04 -5.20
C TYR A 395 9.03 -12.64 -4.43
N TRP A 396 9.14 -12.33 -3.13
CA TRP A 396 10.04 -13.02 -2.23
C TRP A 396 9.65 -14.49 -2.11
N GLN A 397 10.63 -15.39 -2.12
CA GLN A 397 10.40 -16.84 -2.16
C GLN A 397 10.96 -17.57 -0.94
N GLU A 398 11.94 -16.97 -0.27
CA GLU A 398 12.63 -17.56 0.88
C GLU A 398 12.93 -16.45 1.91
N ILE A 399 12.83 -16.76 3.19
CA ILE A 399 13.26 -15.91 4.29
C ILE A 399 14.20 -16.71 5.17
N ILE A 400 15.33 -16.12 5.49
CA ILE A 400 16.32 -16.70 6.42
C ILE A 400 16.46 -15.73 7.59
N ASP A 401 16.05 -16.17 8.77
CA ASP A 401 16.37 -15.44 10.02
C ASP A 401 17.86 -15.61 10.31
N VAL A 402 18.59 -14.50 10.32
CA VAL A 402 20.03 -14.49 10.62
C VAL A 402 20.33 -13.95 12.01
N GLY A 403 19.29 -13.69 12.81
CA GLY A 403 19.42 -13.13 14.15
C GLY A 403 20.22 -11.83 14.14
N MET A 404 21.12 -11.70 15.11
CA MET A 404 22.10 -10.59 15.15
C MET A 404 23.44 -11.07 14.56
N PRO A 405 23.74 -10.73 13.28
CA PRO A 405 24.95 -11.22 12.63
C PRO A 405 26.22 -10.53 13.13
N GLU A 406 27.35 -10.94 12.56
CA GLU A 406 28.65 -10.33 12.87
C GLU A 406 28.62 -8.82 12.68
N LYS A 407 28.96 -8.08 13.73
CA LYS A 407 29.05 -6.63 13.74
C LYS A 407 30.46 -6.17 13.43
N LEU A 408 30.60 -5.42 12.35
CA LEU A 408 31.88 -4.85 11.91
C LEU A 408 31.94 -3.38 12.29
N ARG A 409 33.08 -2.93 12.83
CA ARG A 409 33.34 -1.53 13.10
C ARG A 409 34.47 -1.04 12.19
N GLN A 410 34.20 0.02 11.45
CA GLN A 410 35.18 0.68 10.63
C GLN A 410 35.30 2.14 11.05
N THR A 411 36.51 2.55 11.46
CA THR A 411 36.79 3.94 11.78
C THR A 411 37.58 4.57 10.61
N ARG A 412 37.07 5.67 10.09
CA ARG A 412 37.72 6.48 9.06
C ARG A 412 37.97 7.87 9.61
N THR A 413 39.09 8.45 9.24
CA THR A 413 39.34 9.86 9.51
C THR A 413 38.82 10.67 8.31
N SER A 414 37.90 11.59 8.56
CA SER A 414 37.38 12.52 7.55
C SER A 414 38.46 13.56 7.14
N GLN A 415 38.20 14.29 6.06
CA GLN A 415 39.14 15.30 5.54
C GLN A 415 39.44 16.43 6.54
N ASP A 416 38.50 16.70 7.44
CA ASP A 416 38.60 17.67 8.55
C ASP A 416 39.16 17.08 9.84
N GLY A 417 39.67 15.84 9.81
CA GLY A 417 40.36 15.17 10.92
C GLY A 417 39.45 14.51 11.95
N GLN A 418 38.12 14.50 11.75
CA GLN A 418 37.19 13.81 12.64
C GLN A 418 37.21 12.29 12.40
N GLN A 419 37.17 11.51 13.48
CA GLN A 419 37.02 10.06 13.39
C GLN A 419 35.53 9.70 13.27
N ILE A 420 35.14 9.14 12.12
CA ILE A 420 33.82 8.62 11.87
C ILE A 420 33.88 7.10 12.00
N THR A 421 33.20 6.55 13.01
CA THR A 421 33.02 5.09 13.16
C THR A 421 31.71 4.68 12.59
N THR A 422 31.74 3.79 11.60
CA THR A 422 30.55 3.18 11.01
C THR A 422 30.44 1.74 11.50
N GLU A 423 29.27 1.38 12.01
CA GLU A 423 28.92 -0.01 12.34
C GLU A 423 28.12 -0.61 11.19
N SER A 424 28.46 -1.83 10.80
CA SER A 424 27.76 -2.59 9.77
C SER A 424 27.61 -4.04 10.20
N PHE A 425 26.66 -4.73 9.62
CA PHE A 425 26.40 -6.16 9.82
C PHE A 425 26.82 -6.92 8.57
N ARG A 426 27.26 -8.16 8.73
CA ARG A 426 27.69 -9.02 7.64
C ARG A 426 27.18 -10.44 7.83
N VAL A 427 26.74 -11.04 6.72
CA VAL A 427 26.32 -12.45 6.66
C VAL A 427 26.77 -13.09 5.36
N PHE A 428 27.01 -14.39 5.37
CA PHE A 428 27.25 -15.21 4.19
C PHE A 428 26.05 -16.12 3.98
N ILE A 429 25.46 -16.08 2.77
CA ILE A 429 24.36 -16.93 2.35
C ILE A 429 24.93 -18.04 1.45
N PRO A 430 25.03 -19.27 1.97
CA PRO A 430 25.65 -20.37 1.22
C PRO A 430 24.77 -20.83 0.07
N TYR A 431 25.40 -21.28 -1.02
CA TYR A 431 24.75 -21.90 -2.19
C TYR A 431 23.66 -21.04 -2.84
N ARG A 432 23.72 -19.73 -2.71
CA ARG A 432 22.84 -18.75 -3.34
C ARG A 432 23.70 -17.68 -4.00
N SER A 433 23.86 -17.78 -5.33
CA SER A 433 24.65 -16.82 -6.10
C SER A 433 23.83 -15.57 -6.42
N ILE A 434 24.45 -14.40 -6.30
CA ILE A 434 23.90 -13.12 -6.80
C ILE A 434 23.62 -13.13 -8.32
N ASP A 435 24.20 -14.09 -9.07
CA ASP A 435 23.92 -14.22 -10.49
C ASP A 435 22.48 -14.75 -10.75
N ASP A 436 21.93 -15.53 -9.82
CA ASP A 436 20.62 -16.21 -9.93
C ASP A 436 19.55 -15.63 -8.99
N TYR A 437 19.99 -14.92 -7.93
CA TYR A 437 19.11 -14.46 -6.87
C TYR A 437 19.27 -12.97 -6.56
N ILE A 438 18.18 -12.36 -6.18
CA ILE A 438 18.13 -11.03 -5.60
C ILE A 438 17.91 -11.18 -4.10
N PHE A 439 18.66 -10.39 -3.33
CA PHE A 439 18.62 -10.41 -1.87
C PHE A 439 18.06 -9.11 -1.34
N GLY A 440 17.31 -9.21 -0.26
CA GLY A 440 16.88 -8.07 0.54
C GLY A 440 17.11 -8.35 2.01
N VAL A 441 17.14 -7.29 2.81
CA VAL A 441 17.31 -7.39 4.28
C VAL A 441 16.24 -6.53 4.93
N ALA A 442 15.59 -7.07 5.96
CA ALA A 442 14.72 -6.33 6.86
C ALA A 442 15.18 -6.53 8.31
N ALA A 443 15.13 -5.47 9.10
CA ALA A 443 15.29 -5.55 10.56
C ALA A 443 13.95 -5.92 11.21
N TYR A 444 13.99 -6.62 12.34
CA TYR A 444 12.83 -6.81 13.19
C TYR A 444 13.16 -6.46 14.66
N ASP A 445 12.14 -5.98 15.37
CA ASP A 445 12.26 -5.56 16.75
C ASP A 445 11.99 -6.70 17.76
N THR A 446 12.13 -6.41 19.06
CA THR A 446 11.89 -7.34 20.14
C THR A 446 10.42 -7.76 20.28
N LYS A 447 9.48 -7.03 19.69
CA LYS A 447 8.04 -7.35 19.66
C LYS A 447 7.67 -8.17 18.41
N GLY A 448 8.58 -8.28 17.45
CA GLY A 448 8.42 -9.01 16.19
C GLY A 448 7.90 -8.15 15.03
N PHE A 449 7.85 -6.83 15.17
CA PHE A 449 7.56 -5.95 14.02
C PHE A 449 8.73 -5.96 13.05
N GLU A 450 8.47 -6.30 11.81
CA GLU A 450 9.46 -6.42 10.74
C GLU A 450 9.31 -5.27 9.74
N GLY A 451 10.42 -4.62 9.45
CA GLY A 451 10.47 -3.46 8.57
C GLY A 451 10.36 -3.79 7.08
N VAL A 452 10.25 -2.74 6.27
CA VAL A 452 10.25 -2.88 4.82
C VAL A 452 11.59 -3.43 4.35
N VAL A 453 11.55 -4.44 3.49
CA VAL A 453 12.74 -5.09 2.93
C VAL A 453 13.49 -4.10 2.03
N ALA A 454 14.75 -3.84 2.35
CA ALA A 454 15.65 -3.07 1.51
C ALA A 454 16.49 -3.97 0.62
N THR A 455 16.70 -3.54 -0.62
CA THR A 455 17.65 -4.18 -1.54
C THR A 455 18.79 -3.22 -1.87
N TYR A 456 19.79 -3.72 -2.54
CA TYR A 456 20.91 -2.93 -3.05
C TYR A 456 20.53 -2.25 -4.38
N GLU A 457 21.13 -1.09 -4.63
CA GLU A 457 21.04 -0.45 -5.94
C GLU A 457 21.92 -1.20 -6.95
N GLU A 458 21.32 -1.70 -8.03
CA GLU A 458 22.08 -2.25 -9.14
C GLU A 458 22.82 -1.13 -9.86
N ARG A 459 24.14 -1.30 -10.04
CA ARG A 459 24.93 -0.36 -10.83
C ARG A 459 24.51 -0.47 -12.29
N THR A 460 24.04 0.64 -12.86
CA THR A 460 23.78 0.69 -14.31
C THR A 460 25.07 0.42 -15.10
N PRO A 461 24.99 -0.19 -16.29
CA PRO A 461 26.18 -0.52 -17.11
C PRO A 461 27.12 0.67 -17.38
N THR A 462 26.61 1.90 -17.36
CA THR A 462 27.38 3.14 -17.54
C THR A 462 28.25 3.49 -16.32
N GLN A 463 28.02 2.90 -15.14
CA GLN A 463 28.81 3.13 -13.93
C GLN A 463 29.97 2.13 -13.75
N ARG A 464 30.17 1.24 -14.73
CA ARG A 464 31.27 0.24 -14.74
C ARG A 464 32.55 0.79 -15.39
N ARG A 465 32.92 2.04 -15.16
CA ARG A 465 34.22 2.56 -15.58
C ARG A 465 35.12 2.81 -14.39
#